data_9fee9a4c09337385d2531c78ea9c550d
#
_entry.id   9fee9a4c09337385d2531c78ea9c550d
#
_cell.length_a   1.000
_cell.length_b   1.000
_cell.length_c   1.000
_cell.angle_alpha   90.00
_cell.angle_beta   90.00
_cell.angle_gamma   90.00
#
_symmetry.space_group_name_H-M   'P 1'
#
loop_
_entity.id
_entity.type
_entity.pdbx_description
1 polymer ?
#
loop_
_entity_poly.entity_id
_entity_poly.type
_entity_poly.pdbx_seq_one_letter_code
_entity_poly.pdbx_strand_id
1 'polypeptide(L)'
;MEAAPLVWCIVSAVAGGAIAALAMEARNRHRARREEAAVRRADVAERSAEIGSMTAGLDHEIRNPLSTIVLNADLAAEEVRESPLPPESREPLERRLGTLARETRRLKDILEDFLRFAGRLRLDRAPVDLRELLEEFADFHLPQALAAGVTQSVEVPPGPTVAEVDADQVKQILLNLVLNAVQAMQAQPPERPRRLTLRLARSADGNRGPEAVLEVEDTGPGIDPRRHESIFRPYLTDKPGGTGLGLALARRIAEAHGGRIEVESAPGRGSRFLVRLPLAAPVTPASPSP
;
A
#
# COMPACT_ATOMS: atom_id res chain seq x y z
N MET A 1 29.03 41.90 -49.80
CA MET A 1 28.42 40.61 -49.48
C MET A 1 28.83 40.15 -48.06
N GLU A 2 28.42 40.80 -46.96
CA GLU A 2 28.91 40.48 -45.61
C GLU A 2 27.81 40.51 -44.51
N ALA A 3 26.52 40.47 -44.87
CA ALA A 3 25.45 40.56 -43.89
C ALA A 3 24.92 39.19 -43.38
N ALA A 4 25.25 38.08 -44.04
CA ALA A 4 24.73 36.76 -43.75
C ALA A 4 25.17 36.15 -42.38
N PRO A 5 26.45 36.28 -41.96
CA PRO A 5 26.87 35.67 -40.68
C PRO A 5 26.28 36.37 -39.44
N LEU A 6 26.05 37.68 -39.53
CA LEU A 6 25.51 38.47 -38.41
C LEU A 6 24.04 38.11 -38.12
N VAL A 7 23.25 37.93 -39.17
CA VAL A 7 21.84 37.51 -39.06
C VAL A 7 21.73 36.12 -38.43
N TRP A 8 22.60 35.19 -38.79
CA TRP A 8 22.64 33.84 -38.24
C TRP A 8 22.99 33.81 -36.75
N CYS A 9 23.95 34.63 -36.31
CA CYS A 9 24.29 34.77 -34.90
C CYS A 9 23.13 35.36 -34.08
N ILE A 10 22.42 36.34 -34.60
CA ILE A 10 21.27 36.93 -33.90
C ILE A 10 20.11 35.92 -33.77
N VAL A 11 19.79 35.18 -34.84
CA VAL A 11 18.74 34.18 -34.85
C VAL A 11 19.06 33.03 -33.87
N SER A 12 20.31 32.56 -33.82
CA SER A 12 20.76 31.53 -32.88
C SER A 12 20.70 32.00 -31.42
N ALA A 13 21.06 33.25 -31.13
CA ALA A 13 20.99 33.81 -29.78
C ALA A 13 19.54 33.98 -29.32
N VAL A 14 18.64 34.42 -30.17
CA VAL A 14 17.21 34.56 -29.88
C VAL A 14 16.55 33.17 -29.66
N ALA A 15 16.86 32.19 -30.51
CA ALA A 15 16.38 30.83 -30.39
C ALA A 15 16.90 30.16 -29.10
N GLY A 16 18.18 30.33 -28.77
CA GLY A 16 18.77 29.84 -27.52
C GLY A 16 18.13 30.47 -26.26
N GLY A 17 17.87 31.78 -26.30
CA GLY A 17 17.17 32.50 -25.25
C GLY A 17 15.73 32.01 -25.02
N ALA A 18 15.00 31.78 -26.15
CA ALA A 18 13.63 31.25 -26.08
C ALA A 18 13.57 29.84 -25.51
N ILE A 19 14.49 28.94 -25.90
CA ILE A 19 14.58 27.58 -25.38
C ILE A 19 14.92 27.59 -23.88
N ALA A 20 15.87 28.44 -23.46
CA ALA A 20 16.24 28.60 -22.06
C ALA A 20 15.06 29.13 -21.22
N ALA A 21 14.30 30.11 -21.71
CA ALA A 21 13.11 30.63 -21.06
C ALA A 21 12.00 29.57 -20.90
N LEU A 22 11.71 28.79 -21.94
CA LEU A 22 10.76 27.71 -21.92
C LEU A 22 11.19 26.60 -20.94
N ALA A 23 12.48 26.25 -20.89
CA ALA A 23 13.01 25.27 -19.95
C ALA A 23 12.96 25.77 -18.50
N MET A 24 13.14 27.07 -18.27
CA MET A 24 13.03 27.69 -16.94
C MET A 24 11.58 27.75 -16.48
N GLU A 25 10.66 28.08 -17.38
CA GLU A 25 9.22 28.08 -17.10
C GLU A 25 8.68 26.68 -16.81
N ALA A 26 9.11 25.67 -17.56
CA ALA A 26 8.78 24.27 -17.32
C ALA A 26 9.30 23.80 -15.93
N ARG A 27 10.53 24.19 -15.57
CA ARG A 27 11.12 23.92 -14.25
C ARG A 27 10.35 24.60 -13.13
N ASN A 28 9.96 25.85 -13.31
CA ASN A 28 9.20 26.60 -12.31
C ASN A 28 7.80 26.02 -12.13
N ARG A 29 7.10 25.66 -13.20
CA ARG A 29 5.81 24.95 -13.11
C ARG A 29 5.93 23.59 -12.41
N HIS A 30 7.03 22.87 -12.64
CA HIS A 30 7.28 21.58 -11.98
C HIS A 30 7.61 21.74 -10.51
N ARG A 31 8.35 22.81 -10.12
CA ARG A 31 8.59 23.18 -8.71
C ARG A 31 7.30 23.59 -8.02
N ALA A 32 6.51 24.48 -8.61
CA ALA A 32 5.23 24.92 -8.03
C ALA A 32 4.27 23.74 -7.79
N ARG A 33 4.15 22.79 -8.75
CA ARG A 33 3.34 21.58 -8.57
C ARG A 33 3.85 20.68 -7.45
N ARG A 34 5.18 20.58 -7.27
CA ARG A 34 5.79 19.81 -6.19
C ARG A 34 5.54 20.47 -4.83
N GLU A 35 5.66 21.79 -4.74
CA GLU A 35 5.37 22.57 -3.53
C GLU A 35 3.89 22.49 -3.15
N GLU A 36 2.97 22.67 -4.09
CA GLU A 36 1.54 22.48 -3.85
C GLU A 36 1.20 21.06 -3.39
N ALA A 37 1.83 20.05 -4.00
CA ALA A 37 1.64 18.66 -3.59
C ALA A 37 2.23 18.40 -2.20
N ALA A 38 3.37 19.02 -1.85
CA ALA A 38 3.97 18.92 -0.52
C ALA A 38 3.11 19.60 0.56
N VAL A 39 2.59 20.80 0.27
CA VAL A 39 1.68 21.51 1.18
C VAL A 39 0.38 20.71 1.40
N ARG A 40 -0.23 20.18 0.36
CA ARG A 40 -1.43 19.31 0.51
C ARG A 40 -1.12 18.03 1.30
N ARG A 41 0.06 17.44 1.11
CA ARG A 41 0.48 16.26 1.90
C ARG A 41 0.69 16.61 3.37
N ALA A 42 1.30 17.77 3.65
CA ALA A 42 1.49 18.26 5.01
C ALA A 42 0.14 18.55 5.70
N ASP A 43 -0.81 19.19 5.02
CA ASP A 43 -2.15 19.49 5.55
C ASP A 43 -2.94 18.20 5.86
N VAL A 44 -2.88 17.20 4.97
CA VAL A 44 -3.48 15.88 5.22
C VAL A 44 -2.78 15.15 6.36
N ALA A 45 -1.46 15.23 6.45
CA ALA A 45 -0.69 14.60 7.53
C ALA A 45 -0.94 15.28 8.88
N GLU A 46 -1.07 16.60 8.90
CA GLU A 46 -1.37 17.40 10.11
C GLU A 46 -2.79 17.10 10.62
N ARG A 47 -3.79 17.11 9.76
CA ARG A 47 -5.16 16.71 10.11
C ARG A 47 -5.24 15.26 10.57
N SER A 48 -4.51 14.36 9.90
CA SER A 48 -4.43 12.96 10.32
C SER A 48 -3.74 12.80 11.67
N ALA A 49 -2.73 13.64 11.98
CA ALA A 49 -2.04 13.63 13.27
C ALA A 49 -2.90 14.20 14.40
N GLU A 50 -3.70 15.23 14.14
CA GLU A 50 -4.68 15.77 15.09
C GLU A 50 -5.77 14.74 15.42
N ILE A 51 -6.36 14.12 14.40
CA ILE A 51 -7.32 13.02 14.55
C ILE A 51 -6.64 11.86 15.28
N GLY A 52 -5.40 11.50 14.92
CA GLY A 52 -4.64 10.40 15.53
C GLY A 52 -4.32 10.60 17.02
N SER A 53 -4.21 11.84 17.49
CA SER A 53 -4.02 12.13 18.92
C SER A 53 -5.29 11.96 19.73
N MET A 54 -6.44 12.24 19.14
CA MET A 54 -7.77 12.05 19.74
C MET A 54 -8.24 10.58 19.68
N THR A 55 -7.77 9.83 18.70
CA THR A 55 -8.27 8.45 18.43
C THR A 55 -7.57 7.36 19.23
N ALA A 56 -6.43 7.63 19.87
CA ALA A 56 -5.72 6.61 20.66
C ALA A 56 -6.56 6.06 21.85
N GLY A 57 -7.48 6.87 22.39
CA GLY A 57 -8.46 6.43 23.39
C GLY A 57 -9.73 5.85 22.78
N LEU A 58 -10.17 6.39 21.64
CA LEU A 58 -11.39 5.98 20.96
C LEU A 58 -11.31 4.58 20.33
N ASP A 59 -10.12 4.10 19.99
CA ASP A 59 -9.93 2.78 19.38
C ASP A 59 -10.53 1.66 20.27
N HIS A 60 -10.15 1.61 21.53
CA HIS A 60 -10.68 0.63 22.47
C HIS A 60 -12.15 0.88 22.84
N GLU A 61 -12.56 2.15 22.96
CA GLU A 61 -13.92 2.53 23.35
C GLU A 61 -14.96 2.24 22.27
N ILE A 62 -14.60 2.26 20.98
CA ILE A 62 -15.52 1.94 19.87
C ILE A 62 -15.40 0.49 19.43
N ARG A 63 -14.20 -0.11 19.49
CA ARG A 63 -14.01 -1.54 19.15
C ARG A 63 -14.81 -2.45 20.10
N ASN A 64 -14.87 -2.12 21.38
CA ASN A 64 -15.58 -2.91 22.39
C ASN A 64 -17.08 -3.02 22.10
N PRO A 65 -17.87 -1.92 21.92
CA PRO A 65 -19.30 -2.04 21.63
C PRO A 65 -19.55 -2.73 20.27
N LEU A 66 -18.73 -2.50 19.24
CA LEU A 66 -18.88 -3.20 17.96
C LEU A 66 -18.68 -4.71 18.13
N SER A 67 -17.66 -5.15 18.89
CA SER A 67 -17.42 -6.56 19.18
C SER A 67 -18.56 -7.18 19.97
N THR A 68 -19.16 -6.44 20.91
CA THR A 68 -20.33 -6.86 21.68
C THR A 68 -21.55 -7.02 20.79
N ILE A 69 -21.78 -6.10 19.84
CA ILE A 69 -22.91 -6.20 18.88
C ILE A 69 -22.74 -7.44 17.98
N VAL A 70 -21.53 -7.70 17.47
CA VAL A 70 -21.25 -8.90 16.68
C VAL A 70 -21.54 -10.16 17.47
N LEU A 71 -21.01 -10.26 18.70
CA LEU A 71 -21.21 -11.42 19.56
C LEU A 71 -22.70 -11.66 19.85
N ASN A 72 -23.45 -10.62 20.22
CA ASN A 72 -24.88 -10.75 20.49
C ASN A 72 -25.68 -11.12 19.22
N ALA A 73 -25.30 -10.61 18.05
CA ALA A 73 -25.95 -10.99 16.81
C ALA A 73 -25.68 -12.46 16.43
N ASP A 74 -24.45 -12.95 16.68
CA ASP A 74 -24.07 -14.35 16.42
C ASP A 74 -24.79 -15.28 17.42
N LEU A 75 -24.83 -14.95 18.71
CA LEU A 75 -25.57 -15.72 19.75
C LEU A 75 -27.07 -15.75 19.44
N ALA A 76 -27.68 -14.62 19.10
CA ALA A 76 -29.10 -14.57 18.73
C ALA A 76 -29.39 -15.39 17.46
N ALA A 77 -28.47 -15.43 16.51
CA ALA A 77 -28.59 -16.26 15.32
C ALA A 77 -28.55 -17.77 15.65
N GLU A 78 -27.70 -18.15 16.63
CA GLU A 78 -27.62 -19.53 17.13
C GLU A 78 -28.89 -19.92 17.87
N GLU A 79 -29.38 -19.08 18.81
CA GLU A 79 -30.66 -19.29 19.49
C GLU A 79 -31.85 -19.44 18.54
N VAL A 80 -31.90 -18.59 17.49
CA VAL A 80 -32.94 -18.69 16.44
C VAL A 80 -32.82 -20.00 15.68
N ARG A 81 -31.61 -20.47 15.38
CA ARG A 81 -31.37 -21.73 14.66
C ARG A 81 -31.82 -22.94 15.48
N GLU A 82 -31.61 -22.92 16.79
CA GLU A 82 -31.98 -23.99 17.71
C GLU A 82 -33.45 -23.89 18.17
N SER A 83 -34.14 -22.79 17.91
CA SER A 83 -35.51 -22.56 18.32
C SER A 83 -36.50 -23.46 17.60
N PRO A 84 -37.65 -23.79 18.24
CA PRO A 84 -38.72 -24.59 17.61
C PRO A 84 -39.55 -23.79 16.60
N LEU A 85 -39.06 -22.62 16.13
CA LEU A 85 -39.76 -21.81 15.18
C LEU A 85 -39.91 -22.53 13.82
N PRO A 86 -41.06 -22.38 13.14
CA PRO A 86 -41.22 -22.92 11.81
C PRO A 86 -40.24 -22.24 10.83
N PRO A 87 -39.79 -22.97 9.77
CA PRO A 87 -38.74 -22.44 8.84
C PRO A 87 -39.15 -21.08 8.22
N GLU A 88 -40.38 -20.84 7.96
CA GLU A 88 -40.92 -19.59 7.38
C GLU A 88 -40.61 -18.35 8.25
N SER A 89 -40.59 -18.53 9.58
CA SER A 89 -40.27 -17.46 10.55
C SER A 89 -38.80 -17.45 10.90
N ARG A 90 -38.14 -18.61 10.98
CA ARG A 90 -36.74 -18.77 11.36
C ARG A 90 -35.79 -18.20 10.31
N GLU A 91 -35.93 -18.59 9.04
CA GLU A 91 -35.04 -18.16 7.97
C GLU A 91 -34.92 -16.63 7.77
N PRO A 92 -36.03 -15.85 7.83
CA PRO A 92 -35.93 -14.39 7.75
C PRO A 92 -35.17 -13.77 8.91
N LEU A 93 -35.30 -14.35 10.14
CA LEU A 93 -34.58 -13.88 11.34
C LEU A 93 -33.10 -14.18 11.23
N GLU A 94 -32.71 -15.41 10.84
CA GLU A 94 -31.31 -15.79 10.62
C GLU A 94 -30.66 -14.88 9.56
N ARG A 95 -31.34 -14.59 8.45
CA ARG A 95 -30.84 -13.67 7.43
C ARG A 95 -30.62 -12.25 7.95
N ARG A 96 -31.53 -11.72 8.79
CA ARG A 96 -31.42 -10.37 9.38
C ARG A 96 -30.26 -10.31 10.38
N LEU A 97 -30.15 -11.30 11.26
CA LEU A 97 -29.05 -11.38 12.24
C LEU A 97 -27.69 -11.55 11.54
N GLY A 98 -27.61 -12.43 10.56
CA GLY A 98 -26.42 -12.58 9.73
C GLY A 98 -26.04 -11.30 8.97
N THR A 99 -27.01 -10.52 8.51
CA THR A 99 -26.76 -9.22 7.89
C THR A 99 -26.23 -8.22 8.91
N LEU A 100 -26.85 -8.15 10.10
CA LEU A 100 -26.40 -7.28 11.18
C LEU A 100 -24.96 -7.59 11.60
N ALA A 101 -24.62 -8.87 11.79
CA ALA A 101 -23.27 -9.30 12.15
C ALA A 101 -22.25 -8.92 11.07
N ARG A 102 -22.58 -9.13 9.79
CA ARG A 102 -21.69 -8.74 8.67
C ARG A 102 -21.46 -7.24 8.59
N GLU A 103 -22.53 -6.43 8.68
CA GLU A 103 -22.38 -4.96 8.61
C GLU A 103 -21.60 -4.42 9.82
N THR A 104 -21.80 -5.01 11.02
CA THR A 104 -21.04 -4.59 12.21
C THR A 104 -19.57 -4.96 12.10
N ARG A 105 -19.22 -6.17 11.60
CA ARG A 105 -17.83 -6.54 11.32
C ARG A 105 -17.22 -5.59 10.30
N ARG A 106 -17.94 -5.25 9.24
CA ARG A 106 -17.49 -4.28 8.24
C ARG A 106 -17.22 -2.90 8.85
N LEU A 107 -18.09 -2.40 9.72
CA LEU A 107 -17.86 -1.13 10.42
C LEU A 107 -16.62 -1.18 11.31
N LYS A 108 -16.40 -2.30 12.01
CA LYS A 108 -15.19 -2.52 12.79
C LYS A 108 -13.93 -2.47 11.92
N ASP A 109 -13.92 -3.16 10.78
CA ASP A 109 -12.78 -3.19 9.85
C ASP A 109 -12.49 -1.79 9.29
N ILE A 110 -13.53 -1.02 8.91
CA ILE A 110 -13.40 0.37 8.44
C ILE A 110 -12.77 1.25 9.53
N LEU A 111 -13.24 1.10 10.76
CA LEU A 111 -12.72 1.87 11.90
C LEU A 111 -11.26 1.54 12.18
N GLU A 112 -10.90 0.25 12.20
CA GLU A 112 -9.52 -0.19 12.42
C GLU A 112 -8.57 0.35 11.34
N ASP A 113 -8.96 0.27 10.08
CA ASP A 113 -8.19 0.82 8.97
C ASP A 113 -8.02 2.34 9.09
N PHE A 114 -9.10 3.04 9.48
CA PHE A 114 -9.07 4.47 9.72
C PHE A 114 -8.13 4.85 10.86
N LEU A 115 -8.21 4.15 11.99
CA LEU A 115 -7.37 4.41 13.16
C LEU A 115 -5.89 4.12 12.88
N ARG A 116 -5.58 3.05 12.15
CA ARG A 116 -4.22 2.76 11.67
C ARG A 116 -3.71 3.84 10.72
N PHE A 117 -4.58 4.31 9.81
CA PHE A 117 -4.21 5.37 8.87
C PHE A 117 -4.07 6.72 9.57
N ALA A 118 -4.97 7.11 10.48
CA ALA A 118 -4.95 8.38 11.18
C ALA A 118 -3.92 8.45 12.32
N GLY A 119 -3.58 7.29 12.92
CA GLY A 119 -2.66 7.20 14.06
C GLY A 119 -1.26 7.73 13.76
N ARG A 120 -0.51 8.13 14.81
CA ARG A 120 0.90 8.50 14.66
C ARG A 120 1.72 7.25 14.35
N LEU A 121 2.34 7.22 13.19
CA LEU A 121 3.27 6.17 12.83
C LEU A 121 4.60 6.41 13.57
N ARG A 122 4.82 5.65 14.64
CA ARG A 122 6.11 5.57 15.33
C ARG A 122 6.77 4.27 14.89
N LEU A 123 7.96 4.38 14.30
CA LEU A 123 8.70 3.21 13.84
C LEU A 123 9.67 2.75 14.94
N ASP A 124 9.59 1.47 15.27
CA ASP A 124 10.61 0.77 16.06
C ASP A 124 11.58 0.06 15.10
N ARG A 125 12.56 0.82 14.62
CA ARG A 125 13.51 0.33 13.61
C ARG A 125 14.60 -0.51 14.26
N ALA A 126 14.86 -1.67 13.64
CA ALA A 126 15.94 -2.56 13.99
C ALA A 126 16.57 -3.14 12.70
N PRO A 127 17.79 -3.70 12.77
CA PRO A 127 18.33 -4.49 11.67
C PRO A 127 17.48 -5.74 11.45
N VAL A 128 16.82 -5.84 10.30
CA VAL A 128 15.93 -6.96 9.94
C VAL A 128 16.42 -7.57 8.64
N ASP A 129 16.53 -8.90 8.58
CA ASP A 129 16.72 -9.61 7.33
C ASP A 129 15.38 -9.70 6.59
N LEU A 130 15.25 -8.90 5.53
CA LEU A 130 14.04 -8.84 4.71
C LEU A 130 13.77 -10.15 3.95
N ARG A 131 14.78 -11.01 3.77
CA ARG A 131 14.60 -12.33 3.20
C ARG A 131 13.80 -13.22 4.15
N GLU A 132 14.27 -13.35 5.39
CA GLU A 132 13.59 -14.15 6.42
C GLU A 132 12.19 -13.62 6.67
N LEU A 133 12.05 -12.28 6.77
CA LEU A 133 10.74 -11.64 6.95
C LEU A 133 9.76 -11.98 5.81
N LEU A 134 10.22 -11.95 4.55
CA LEU A 134 9.35 -12.25 3.40
C LEU A 134 8.97 -13.73 3.35
N GLU A 135 9.91 -14.64 3.63
CA GLU A 135 9.67 -16.09 3.68
C GLU A 135 8.66 -16.42 4.80
N GLU A 136 8.84 -15.92 6.03
CA GLU A 136 7.88 -16.10 7.14
C GLU A 136 6.51 -15.53 6.82
N PHE A 137 6.46 -14.32 6.24
CA PHE A 137 5.21 -13.68 5.85
C PHE A 137 4.47 -14.52 4.81
N ALA A 138 5.17 -15.02 3.81
CA ALA A 138 4.60 -15.82 2.75
C ALA A 138 4.04 -17.15 3.27
N ASP A 139 4.77 -17.85 4.14
CA ASP A 139 4.34 -19.10 4.74
C ASP A 139 3.09 -18.91 5.61
N PHE A 140 3.03 -17.83 6.38
CA PHE A 140 1.87 -17.52 7.22
C PHE A 140 0.60 -17.25 6.39
N HIS A 141 0.73 -16.61 5.24
CA HIS A 141 -0.41 -16.26 4.38
C HIS A 141 -0.75 -17.30 3.30
N LEU A 142 0.08 -18.33 3.13
CA LEU A 142 -0.14 -19.38 2.14
C LEU A 142 -1.51 -20.08 2.26
N PRO A 143 -1.99 -20.49 3.45
CA PRO A 143 -3.30 -21.13 3.58
C PRO A 143 -4.45 -20.25 3.11
N GLN A 144 -4.38 -18.95 3.37
CA GLN A 144 -5.39 -17.97 2.96
C GLN A 144 -5.37 -17.77 1.44
N ALA A 145 -4.20 -17.70 0.81
CA ALA A 145 -4.06 -17.61 -0.64
C ALA A 145 -4.64 -18.85 -1.32
N LEU A 146 -4.31 -20.05 -0.83
CA LEU A 146 -4.84 -21.31 -1.34
C LEU A 146 -6.37 -21.40 -1.20
N ALA A 147 -6.93 -20.99 -0.08
CA ALA A 147 -8.38 -20.94 0.15
C ALA A 147 -9.08 -19.98 -0.84
N ALA A 148 -8.39 -18.93 -1.29
CA ALA A 148 -8.85 -18.00 -2.31
C ALA A 148 -8.64 -18.51 -3.76
N GLY A 149 -8.08 -19.71 -3.94
CA GLY A 149 -7.73 -20.28 -5.24
C GLY A 149 -6.55 -19.59 -5.92
N VAL A 150 -5.64 -18.99 -5.13
CA VAL A 150 -4.45 -18.28 -5.61
C VAL A 150 -3.21 -19.15 -5.41
N THR A 151 -2.44 -19.35 -6.47
CA THR A 151 -1.11 -20.00 -6.40
C THR A 151 -0.08 -18.94 -6.02
N GLN A 152 0.62 -19.16 -4.90
CA GLN A 152 1.66 -18.25 -4.39
C GLN A 152 3.05 -18.79 -4.71
N SER A 153 3.97 -17.90 -5.07
CA SER A 153 5.41 -18.17 -5.22
C SER A 153 6.24 -17.10 -4.53
N VAL A 154 7.42 -17.51 -4.04
CA VAL A 154 8.38 -16.62 -3.38
C VAL A 154 9.72 -16.72 -4.09
N GLU A 155 10.31 -15.58 -4.42
CA GLU A 155 11.60 -15.47 -5.08
C GLU A 155 12.51 -14.54 -4.26
N VAL A 156 13.59 -15.07 -3.68
CA VAL A 156 14.52 -14.31 -2.85
C VAL A 156 15.96 -14.49 -3.33
N PRO A 157 16.83 -13.48 -3.21
CA PRO A 157 18.22 -13.58 -3.57
C PRO A 157 18.98 -14.46 -2.56
N PRO A 158 20.11 -15.04 -2.95
CA PRO A 158 20.98 -15.75 -2.01
C PRO A 158 21.57 -14.78 -0.96
N GLY A 159 21.61 -15.25 0.28
CA GLY A 159 22.19 -14.54 1.44
C GLY A 159 21.27 -13.44 2.02
N PRO A 160 21.62 -12.94 3.21
CA PRO A 160 20.82 -12.02 4.00
C PRO A 160 20.69 -10.65 3.32
N THR A 161 19.51 -10.02 3.41
CA THR A 161 19.23 -8.66 2.91
C THR A 161 18.78 -7.80 4.08
N VAL A 162 19.75 -7.23 4.81
CA VAL A 162 19.50 -6.51 6.05
C VAL A 162 19.17 -5.04 5.78
N ALA A 163 18.08 -4.57 6.37
CA ALA A 163 17.66 -3.17 6.34
C ALA A 163 17.26 -2.70 7.75
N GLU A 164 17.44 -1.41 8.04
CA GLU A 164 17.00 -0.75 9.28
C GLU A 164 15.51 -0.40 9.18
N VAL A 165 14.64 -1.34 9.57
CA VAL A 165 13.20 -1.23 9.41
C VAL A 165 12.42 -1.69 10.65
N ASP A 166 11.18 -1.28 10.74
CA ASP A 166 10.19 -1.85 11.65
C ASP A 166 9.54 -3.04 10.95
N ALA A 167 9.81 -4.25 11.44
CA ALA A 167 9.37 -5.49 10.83
C ALA A 167 7.84 -5.60 10.73
N ASP A 168 7.11 -5.18 11.77
CA ASP A 168 5.65 -5.24 11.81
C ASP A 168 5.03 -4.28 10.80
N GLN A 169 5.61 -3.10 10.64
CA GLN A 169 5.17 -2.14 9.65
C GLN A 169 5.47 -2.60 8.22
N VAL A 170 6.60 -3.26 7.98
CA VAL A 170 6.91 -3.88 6.67
C VAL A 170 5.95 -5.04 6.39
N LYS A 171 5.65 -5.90 7.36
CA LYS A 171 4.62 -6.94 7.25
C LYS A 171 3.24 -6.33 6.94
N GLN A 172 2.91 -5.16 7.50
CA GLN A 172 1.66 -4.45 7.21
C GLN A 172 1.61 -3.93 5.75
N ILE A 173 2.74 -3.44 5.20
CA ILE A 173 2.80 -3.09 3.76
C ILE A 173 2.48 -4.33 2.92
N LEU A 174 3.19 -5.43 3.16
CA LEU A 174 3.01 -6.68 2.41
C LEU A 174 1.56 -7.17 2.49
N LEU A 175 0.97 -7.16 3.69
CA LEU A 175 -0.42 -7.56 3.90
C LEU A 175 -1.40 -6.72 3.05
N ASN A 176 -1.26 -5.41 3.07
CA ASN A 176 -2.12 -4.52 2.29
C ASN A 176 -2.01 -4.79 0.78
N LEU A 177 -0.80 -5.05 0.29
CA LEU A 177 -0.57 -5.36 -1.12
C LEU A 177 -1.11 -6.75 -1.50
N VAL A 178 -0.86 -7.77 -0.69
CA VAL A 178 -1.32 -9.14 -0.90
C VAL A 178 -2.85 -9.22 -0.87
N LEU A 179 -3.50 -8.62 0.13
CA LEU A 179 -4.96 -8.57 0.20
C LEU A 179 -5.56 -7.85 -1.02
N ASN A 180 -4.92 -6.75 -1.46
CA ASN A 180 -5.36 -6.05 -2.66
C ASN A 180 -5.24 -6.92 -3.92
N ALA A 181 -4.14 -7.67 -4.07
CA ALA A 181 -3.89 -8.59 -5.16
C ALA A 181 -4.89 -9.77 -5.18
N VAL A 182 -5.10 -10.43 -4.04
CA VAL A 182 -6.05 -11.54 -3.90
C VAL A 182 -7.46 -11.10 -4.25
N GLN A 183 -7.93 -9.97 -3.70
CA GLN A 183 -9.26 -9.41 -4.01
C GLN A 183 -9.41 -9.05 -5.50
N ALA A 184 -8.37 -8.48 -6.12
CA ALA A 184 -8.39 -8.13 -7.53
C ALA A 184 -8.49 -9.38 -8.43
N MET A 185 -7.79 -10.45 -8.07
CA MET A 185 -7.84 -11.73 -8.78
C MET A 185 -9.17 -12.47 -8.55
N GLN A 186 -9.78 -12.37 -7.36
CA GLN A 186 -11.10 -12.97 -7.09
C GLN A 186 -12.23 -12.33 -7.90
N ALA A 187 -12.08 -11.05 -8.27
CA ALA A 187 -13.06 -10.36 -9.14
C ALA A 187 -13.00 -10.80 -10.60
N GLN A 188 -12.02 -11.63 -10.99
CA GLN A 188 -11.93 -12.17 -12.35
C GLN A 188 -12.69 -13.50 -12.50
N PRO A 189 -13.06 -13.86 -13.75
CA PRO A 189 -13.60 -15.18 -14.04
C PRO A 189 -12.69 -16.30 -13.51
N PRO A 190 -13.25 -17.42 -13.01
CA PRO A 190 -12.49 -18.51 -12.38
C PRO A 190 -11.53 -19.23 -13.34
N GLU A 191 -11.73 -19.11 -14.66
CA GLU A 191 -10.88 -19.73 -15.68
C GLU A 191 -9.51 -19.02 -15.82
N ARG A 192 -9.40 -17.79 -15.34
CA ARG A 192 -8.10 -17.08 -15.36
C ARG A 192 -7.19 -17.56 -14.24
N PRO A 193 -5.92 -17.89 -14.56
CA PRO A 193 -4.96 -18.31 -13.54
C PRO A 193 -4.74 -17.17 -12.55
N ARG A 194 -4.84 -17.49 -11.26
CA ARG A 194 -4.61 -16.56 -10.16
C ARG A 194 -3.25 -16.86 -9.56
N ARG A 195 -2.26 -16.06 -9.90
CA ARG A 195 -0.88 -16.20 -9.38
C ARG A 195 -0.47 -14.94 -8.65
N LEU A 196 0.11 -15.14 -7.48
CA LEU A 196 0.71 -14.13 -6.64
C LEU A 196 2.20 -14.45 -6.50
N THR A 197 3.07 -13.54 -6.91
CA THR A 197 4.52 -13.70 -6.75
C THR A 197 5.02 -12.64 -5.78
N LEU A 198 5.69 -13.09 -4.72
CA LEU A 198 6.40 -12.24 -3.77
C LEU A 198 7.88 -12.33 -4.10
N ARG A 199 8.53 -11.19 -4.34
CA ARG A 199 9.94 -11.16 -4.71
C ARG A 199 10.71 -10.17 -3.85
N LEU A 200 11.92 -10.55 -3.47
CA LEU A 200 12.91 -9.63 -2.90
C LEU A 200 14.08 -9.50 -3.89
N ALA A 201 14.47 -8.28 -4.18
CA ALA A 201 15.64 -7.97 -4.98
C ALA A 201 16.51 -6.90 -4.30
N ARG A 202 17.78 -6.82 -4.68
CA ARG A 202 18.67 -5.72 -4.30
C ARG A 202 18.92 -4.85 -5.53
N SER A 203 18.78 -3.56 -5.37
CA SER A 203 19.06 -2.59 -6.43
C SER A 203 20.19 -1.67 -5.98
N ALA A 204 21.21 -1.55 -6.84
CA ALA A 204 22.28 -0.57 -6.67
C ALA A 204 22.03 0.67 -7.55
N ASP A 205 21.02 0.62 -8.43
CA ASP A 205 20.70 1.68 -9.38
C ASP A 205 19.86 2.77 -8.75
N GLY A 206 20.53 3.81 -8.27
CA GLY A 206 19.82 5.01 -7.85
C GLY A 206 20.74 6.05 -7.23
N ASN A 207 20.41 7.32 -7.45
CA ASN A 207 21.04 8.48 -6.80
C ASN A 207 20.89 8.47 -5.23
N ARG A 208 20.28 7.41 -4.66
CA ARG A 208 19.93 7.29 -3.24
C ARG A 208 20.68 6.19 -2.49
N GLY A 209 21.63 5.52 -3.15
CA GLY A 209 22.35 4.39 -2.58
C GLY A 209 21.63 3.03 -2.77
N PRO A 210 22.15 1.96 -2.14
CA PRO A 210 21.61 0.62 -2.29
C PRO A 210 20.23 0.51 -1.64
N GLU A 211 19.29 -0.15 -2.35
CA GLU A 211 17.92 -0.36 -1.91
C GLU A 211 17.55 -1.85 -1.95
N ALA A 212 16.74 -2.28 -0.98
CA ALA A 212 15.96 -3.50 -1.09
C ALA A 212 14.66 -3.19 -1.83
N VAL A 213 14.24 -4.08 -2.72
CA VAL A 213 12.99 -3.98 -3.46
C VAL A 213 12.13 -5.19 -3.13
N LEU A 214 11.07 -4.97 -2.35
CA LEU A 214 10.03 -5.97 -2.11
C LEU A 214 8.95 -5.81 -3.19
N GLU A 215 8.70 -6.87 -3.94
CA GLU A 215 7.73 -6.85 -5.03
C GLU A 215 6.56 -7.77 -4.73
N VAL A 216 5.36 -7.29 -5.02
CA VAL A 216 4.11 -8.06 -4.99
C VAL A 216 3.51 -7.99 -6.39
N GLU A 217 3.53 -9.11 -7.10
CA GLU A 217 3.02 -9.22 -8.46
C GLU A 217 1.80 -10.13 -8.50
N ASP A 218 0.73 -9.68 -9.15
CA ASP A 218 -0.52 -10.40 -9.33
C ASP A 218 -0.91 -10.54 -10.80
N THR A 219 -1.71 -11.55 -11.12
CA THR A 219 -2.29 -11.76 -12.44
C THR A 219 -3.72 -11.24 -12.55
N GLY A 220 -4.05 -10.22 -11.76
CA GLY A 220 -5.36 -9.57 -11.71
C GLY A 220 -5.74 -8.79 -12.98
N PRO A 221 -6.82 -8.00 -12.93
CA PRO A 221 -7.32 -7.25 -14.09
C PRO A 221 -6.39 -6.12 -14.52
N GLY A 222 -5.39 -5.76 -13.69
CA GLY A 222 -4.51 -4.62 -13.93
C GLY A 222 -5.17 -3.28 -13.65
N ILE A 223 -4.36 -2.22 -13.75
CA ILE A 223 -4.72 -0.85 -13.40
C ILE A 223 -4.41 0.06 -14.60
N ASP A 224 -5.35 0.95 -14.94
CA ASP A 224 -5.12 1.98 -15.99
C ASP A 224 -3.95 2.89 -15.56
N PRO A 225 -2.96 3.14 -16.43
CA PRO A 225 -1.82 4.02 -16.12
C PRO A 225 -2.21 5.41 -15.61
N ARG A 226 -3.35 5.94 -16.06
CA ARG A 226 -3.88 7.24 -15.59
C ARG A 226 -4.25 7.23 -14.11
N ARG A 227 -4.40 6.05 -13.51
CA ARG A 227 -4.79 5.86 -12.11
C ARG A 227 -3.63 5.53 -11.19
N HIS A 228 -2.42 5.25 -11.69
CA HIS A 228 -1.27 4.82 -10.89
C HIS A 228 -0.95 5.75 -9.72
N GLU A 229 -1.04 7.06 -9.92
CA GLU A 229 -0.84 8.03 -8.82
C GLU A 229 -2.05 8.10 -7.89
N SER A 230 -3.26 7.96 -8.42
CA SER A 230 -4.49 8.16 -7.65
C SER A 230 -4.85 6.97 -6.76
N ILE A 231 -4.43 5.74 -7.09
CA ILE A 231 -4.73 4.55 -6.27
C ILE A 231 -4.15 4.62 -4.84
N PHE A 232 -3.16 5.47 -4.61
CA PHE A 232 -2.57 5.71 -3.30
C PHE A 232 -3.26 6.85 -2.52
N ARG A 233 -4.30 7.47 -3.08
CA ARG A 233 -5.07 8.49 -2.36
C ARG A 233 -6.00 7.82 -1.37
N PRO A 234 -6.07 8.34 -0.11
CA PRO A 234 -7.01 7.82 0.88
C PRO A 234 -8.45 7.86 0.38
N TYR A 235 -9.26 6.90 0.79
CA TYR A 235 -10.69 6.76 0.48
C TYR A 235 -11.03 6.55 -1.00
N LEU A 236 -10.05 6.35 -1.87
CA LEU A 236 -10.29 6.04 -3.26
C LEU A 236 -10.33 4.52 -3.45
N THR A 237 -11.51 4.00 -3.74
CA THR A 237 -11.73 2.57 -4.00
C THR A 237 -12.90 2.37 -4.95
N ASP A 238 -12.76 1.44 -5.89
CA ASP A 238 -13.85 0.98 -6.76
C ASP A 238 -14.45 -0.34 -6.22
N LYS A 239 -13.90 -0.88 -5.12
CA LYS A 239 -14.31 -2.17 -4.57
C LYS A 239 -15.49 -2.00 -3.62
N PRO A 240 -16.59 -2.77 -3.81
CA PRO A 240 -17.67 -2.79 -2.83
C PRO A 240 -17.12 -3.22 -1.46
N GLY A 241 -17.32 -2.38 -0.45
CA GLY A 241 -16.87 -2.66 0.92
C GLY A 241 -15.40 -2.35 1.22
N GLY A 242 -14.61 -1.90 0.25
CA GLY A 242 -13.24 -1.47 0.49
C GLY A 242 -13.20 -0.10 1.18
N THR A 243 -12.23 0.10 2.08
CA THR A 243 -12.00 1.38 2.79
C THR A 243 -11.23 2.40 1.96
N GLY A 244 -10.47 1.93 0.96
CA GLY A 244 -9.55 2.76 0.18
C GLY A 244 -8.35 3.28 1.00
N LEU A 245 -8.08 2.70 2.17
CA LEU A 245 -6.99 3.14 3.06
C LEU A 245 -5.75 2.25 2.97
N GLY A 246 -5.86 0.99 2.55
CA GLY A 246 -4.75 0.03 2.57
C GLY A 246 -3.53 0.46 1.75
N LEU A 247 -3.73 0.87 0.48
CA LEU A 247 -2.62 1.35 -0.37
C LEU A 247 -2.05 2.69 0.12
N ALA A 248 -2.90 3.58 0.63
CA ALA A 248 -2.47 4.84 1.21
C ALA A 248 -1.62 4.62 2.47
N LEU A 249 -2.00 3.67 3.32
CA LEU A 249 -1.23 3.27 4.51
C LEU A 249 0.09 2.61 4.12
N ALA A 250 0.09 1.69 3.14
CA ALA A 250 1.32 1.07 2.63
C ALA A 250 2.32 2.13 2.14
N ARG A 251 1.87 3.11 1.37
CA ARG A 251 2.70 4.24 0.91
C ARG A 251 3.25 5.06 2.07
N ARG A 252 2.40 5.40 3.04
CA ARG A 252 2.80 6.16 4.23
C ARG A 252 3.87 5.45 5.05
N ILE A 253 3.73 4.12 5.24
CA ILE A 253 4.72 3.31 5.95
C ILE A 253 6.04 3.27 5.17
N ALA A 254 6.01 3.05 3.86
CA ALA A 254 7.22 3.05 3.04
C ALA A 254 7.95 4.40 3.08
N GLU A 255 7.22 5.52 2.95
CA GLU A 255 7.76 6.88 3.05
C GLU A 255 8.35 7.17 4.45
N ALA A 256 7.72 6.68 5.52
CA ALA A 256 8.24 6.81 6.89
C ALA A 256 9.54 6.04 7.11
N HIS A 257 9.78 4.96 6.37
CA HIS A 257 11.07 4.25 6.33
C HIS A 257 12.13 4.93 5.46
N GLY A 258 11.82 6.08 4.84
CA GLY A 258 12.70 6.76 3.88
C GLY A 258 12.69 6.12 2.49
N GLY A 259 11.79 5.17 2.28
CA GLY A 259 11.58 4.47 1.03
C GLY A 259 10.46 5.07 0.16
N ARG A 260 9.94 4.26 -0.75
CA ARG A 260 8.82 4.61 -1.62
C ARG A 260 8.10 3.37 -2.14
N ILE A 261 6.90 3.57 -2.67
CA ILE A 261 6.15 2.53 -3.35
C ILE A 261 5.85 2.96 -4.79
N GLU A 262 6.04 2.06 -5.73
CA GLU A 262 5.82 2.23 -7.15
C GLU A 262 4.85 1.16 -7.66
N VAL A 263 4.18 1.41 -8.79
CA VAL A 263 3.28 0.44 -9.43
C VAL A 263 3.57 0.37 -10.92
N GLU A 264 3.71 -0.84 -11.42
CA GLU A 264 3.77 -1.19 -12.83
C GLU A 264 2.55 -2.04 -13.15
N SER A 265 1.66 -1.53 -14.00
CA SER A 265 0.42 -2.23 -14.32
C SER A 265 -0.17 -1.74 -15.63
N ALA A 266 -0.90 -2.63 -16.31
CA ALA A 266 -1.70 -2.29 -17.47
C ALA A 266 -2.98 -3.15 -17.48
N PRO A 267 -4.09 -2.65 -18.04
CA PRO A 267 -5.32 -3.41 -18.14
C PRO A 267 -5.11 -4.79 -18.76
N GLY A 268 -5.59 -5.84 -18.10
CA GLY A 268 -5.50 -7.24 -18.51
C GLY A 268 -4.14 -7.91 -18.28
N ARG A 269 -3.14 -7.21 -17.72
CA ARG A 269 -1.78 -7.74 -17.51
C ARG A 269 -1.41 -7.97 -16.04
N GLY A 270 -2.34 -7.72 -15.11
CA GLY A 270 -2.05 -7.76 -13.68
C GLY A 270 -1.37 -6.50 -13.17
N SER A 271 -0.89 -6.55 -11.94
CA SER A 271 -0.20 -5.43 -11.31
C SER A 271 1.04 -5.91 -10.57
N ARG A 272 2.06 -5.07 -10.55
CA ARG A 272 3.32 -5.27 -9.84
C ARG A 272 3.57 -4.04 -8.99
N PHE A 273 3.55 -4.21 -7.69
CA PHE A 273 3.88 -3.18 -6.72
C PHE A 273 5.31 -3.38 -6.25
N LEU A 274 6.10 -2.30 -6.23
CA LEU A 274 7.50 -2.30 -5.84
C LEU A 274 7.67 -1.39 -4.62
N VAL A 275 8.02 -1.97 -3.49
CA VAL A 275 8.34 -1.26 -2.24
C VAL A 275 9.86 -1.16 -2.14
N ARG A 276 10.39 0.05 -2.26
CA ARG A 276 11.82 0.30 -2.20
C ARG A 276 12.19 0.84 -0.82
N LEU A 277 13.06 0.14 -0.12
CA LEU A 277 13.54 0.50 1.21
C LEU A 277 15.05 0.68 1.17
N PRO A 278 15.61 1.71 1.83
CA PRO A 278 17.06 1.89 1.90
C PRO A 278 17.68 0.70 2.64
N LEU A 279 18.73 0.13 2.07
CA LEU A 279 19.56 -0.84 2.77
C LEU A 279 20.49 -0.11 3.75
N ALA A 280 20.77 -0.75 4.88
CA ALA A 280 21.84 -0.29 5.75
C ALA A 280 23.15 -0.25 4.95
N ALA A 281 23.93 0.83 5.12
CA ALA A 281 25.26 0.86 4.53
C ALA A 281 26.04 -0.36 5.06
N PRO A 282 26.83 -1.07 4.21
CA PRO A 282 27.62 -2.18 4.69
C PRO A 282 28.50 -1.67 5.85
N VAL A 283 28.32 -2.27 7.03
CA VAL A 283 29.22 -2.01 8.17
C VAL A 283 30.58 -2.51 7.72
N THR A 284 31.45 -1.60 7.27
CA THR A 284 32.85 -1.91 7.05
C THR A 284 33.40 -2.32 8.40
N PRO A 285 33.88 -3.58 8.58
CA PRO A 285 34.51 -3.95 9.84
C PRO A 285 35.63 -2.99 10.09
N ALA A 286 35.60 -2.33 11.25
CA ALA A 286 36.69 -1.45 11.67
C ALA A 286 37.98 -2.24 11.55
N SER A 287 38.93 -1.78 10.72
CA SER A 287 40.26 -2.35 10.63
C SER A 287 40.82 -2.36 12.04
N PRO A 288 41.35 -3.50 12.51
CA PRO A 288 42.03 -3.50 13.79
C PRO A 288 43.18 -2.48 13.71
N SER A 289 43.16 -1.51 14.61
CA SER A 289 44.24 -0.54 14.78
C SER A 289 45.50 -1.29 15.11
N PRO A 290 46.66 -0.89 14.54
CA PRO A 290 47.95 -1.55 14.71
C PRO A 290 48.47 -1.46 16.16
#